data_233aec39bb0f1cbb6432be89e419aebb
#
_entry.id   233aec39bb0f1cbb6432be89e419aebb
#
_cell.length_a   1.000
_cell.length_b   1.000
_cell.length_c   1.000
_cell.angle_alpha   90.00
_cell.angle_beta   90.00
_cell.angle_gamma   90.00
#
_symmetry.space_group_name_H-M   'P 1'
#
loop_
_entity.id
_entity.type
_entity.pdbx_description
1 polymer ?
#
loop_
_entity_poly.entity_id
_entity_poly.type
_entity_poly.pdbx_seq_one_letter_code
_entity_poly.pdbx_strand_id
1 'polypeptide(L)'
;MTASAAPTKPRRWPIFLGLLIIPLVLFTLYVGLAFSWSYSEGERAGILQKFSRRGWVCKTYEGELAMSIVPGVTPTIWDFSVRDEGVVPQLSAALGKRVVLHYSEHRGIPTTCFGHTAYFVDSVSVMQ
;
A
#
# COMPACT_ATOMS: atom_id res chain seq x y z
N MET A 1 -36.16 -45.89 -36.18
CA MET A 1 -35.07 -44.99 -36.53
C MET A 1 -34.57 -44.32 -35.27
N THR A 2 -33.46 -44.75 -34.74
CA THR A 2 -32.83 -44.15 -33.59
C THR A 2 -31.94 -43.03 -34.10
N ALA A 3 -32.33 -41.77 -33.84
CA ALA A 3 -31.45 -40.64 -34.09
C ALA A 3 -30.27 -40.70 -33.15
N SER A 4 -29.10 -40.97 -33.69
CA SER A 4 -27.86 -40.92 -32.92
C SER A 4 -27.58 -39.43 -32.62
N ALA A 5 -27.77 -39.06 -31.35
CA ALA A 5 -27.36 -37.73 -30.91
C ALA A 5 -25.86 -37.62 -31.00
N ALA A 6 -25.36 -36.68 -31.82
CA ALA A 6 -23.96 -36.40 -31.92
C ALA A 6 -23.43 -36.00 -30.52
N PRO A 7 -22.27 -36.53 -30.08
CA PRO A 7 -21.72 -36.14 -28.80
C PRO A 7 -21.38 -34.65 -28.83
N THR A 8 -22.07 -33.88 -27.99
CA THR A 8 -21.78 -32.46 -27.83
C THR A 8 -20.45 -32.34 -27.13
N LYS A 9 -19.47 -31.71 -27.77
CA LYS A 9 -18.19 -31.39 -27.11
C LYS A 9 -18.49 -30.54 -25.90
N PRO A 10 -17.99 -30.89 -24.72
CA PRO A 10 -18.17 -30.02 -23.56
C PRO A 10 -17.54 -28.67 -23.83
N ARG A 11 -18.32 -27.62 -23.60
CA ARG A 11 -17.79 -26.25 -23.67
C ARG A 11 -16.73 -26.10 -22.59
N ARG A 12 -15.48 -25.86 -23.01
CA ARG A 12 -14.35 -25.66 -22.09
C ARG A 12 -14.27 -24.21 -21.59
N TRP A 13 -15.10 -23.30 -22.13
CA TRP A 13 -15.15 -21.91 -21.75
C TRP A 13 -15.34 -21.67 -20.24
N PRO A 14 -16.29 -22.35 -19.57
CA PRO A 14 -16.44 -22.15 -18.12
C PRO A 14 -15.22 -22.58 -17.32
N ILE A 15 -14.49 -23.61 -17.80
CA ILE A 15 -13.26 -24.09 -17.14
C ILE A 15 -12.16 -23.02 -17.28
N PHE A 16 -11.97 -22.46 -18.46
CA PHE A 16 -10.98 -21.41 -18.70
C PHE A 16 -11.31 -20.13 -17.95
N LEU A 17 -12.60 -19.73 -17.92
CA LEU A 17 -13.06 -18.60 -17.13
C LEU A 17 -12.83 -18.82 -15.64
N GLY A 18 -13.11 -20.03 -15.14
CA GLY A 18 -12.87 -20.39 -13.75
C GLY A 18 -11.38 -20.35 -13.40
N LEU A 19 -10.52 -20.85 -14.29
CA LEU A 19 -9.06 -20.81 -14.08
C LEU A 19 -8.51 -19.38 -14.06
N LEU A 20 -9.19 -18.43 -14.72
CA LEU A 20 -8.82 -17.03 -14.72
C LEU A 20 -9.42 -16.28 -13.54
N ILE A 21 -10.69 -16.52 -13.23
CA ILE A 21 -11.47 -15.78 -12.23
C ILE A 21 -11.09 -16.20 -10.80
N ILE A 22 -10.90 -17.50 -10.54
CA ILE A 22 -10.60 -18.00 -9.20
C ILE A 22 -9.30 -17.41 -8.63
N PRO A 23 -8.16 -17.42 -9.36
CA PRO A 23 -6.95 -16.77 -8.86
C PRO A 23 -7.14 -15.26 -8.65
N LEU A 24 -7.90 -14.61 -9.52
CA LEU A 24 -8.17 -13.17 -9.40
C LEU A 24 -8.98 -12.85 -8.14
N VAL A 25 -10.01 -13.64 -7.85
CA VAL A 25 -10.83 -13.49 -6.64
C VAL A 25 -10.01 -13.76 -5.39
N LEU A 26 -9.20 -14.82 -5.39
CA LEU A 26 -8.33 -15.16 -4.27
C LEU A 26 -7.30 -14.06 -4.01
N PHE A 27 -6.71 -13.51 -5.07
CA PHE A 27 -5.77 -12.40 -4.95
C PHE A 27 -6.44 -11.17 -4.37
N THR A 28 -7.64 -10.81 -4.85
CA THR A 28 -8.39 -9.66 -4.37
C THR A 28 -8.77 -9.83 -2.89
N LEU A 29 -9.20 -11.02 -2.49
CA LEU A 29 -9.49 -11.33 -1.09
C LEU A 29 -8.23 -11.23 -0.23
N TYR A 30 -7.11 -11.75 -0.71
CA TYR A 30 -5.85 -11.69 0.02
C TYR A 30 -5.42 -10.24 0.24
N VAL A 31 -5.44 -9.41 -0.80
CA VAL A 31 -5.08 -8.00 -0.70
C VAL A 31 -6.03 -7.27 0.25
N GLY A 32 -7.34 -7.51 0.13
CA GLY A 32 -8.33 -6.92 1.02
C GLY A 32 -8.11 -7.28 2.47
N LEU A 33 -7.80 -8.54 2.76
CA LEU A 33 -7.50 -9.00 4.12
C LEU A 33 -6.19 -8.42 4.64
N ALA A 34 -5.15 -8.33 3.78
CA ALA A 34 -3.87 -7.77 4.17
C ALA A 34 -3.99 -6.28 4.56
N PHE A 35 -4.83 -5.52 3.87
CA PHE A 35 -5.08 -4.12 4.23
C PHE A 35 -6.08 -3.95 5.36
N SER A 36 -6.97 -4.91 5.57
CA SER A 36 -7.90 -4.89 6.72
C SER A 36 -7.21 -5.26 8.02
N TRP A 37 -6.15 -6.04 7.94
CA TRP A 37 -5.38 -6.46 9.10
C TRP A 37 -4.20 -5.52 9.30
N SER A 38 -4.27 -4.72 10.35
CA SER A 38 -3.15 -3.90 10.77
C SER A 38 -2.30 -4.68 11.77
N TYR A 39 -1.03 -4.91 11.43
CA TYR A 39 -0.09 -5.57 12.34
C TYR A 39 0.24 -4.69 13.53
N SER A 40 0.44 -3.39 13.27
CA SER A 40 0.64 -2.41 14.33
C SER A 40 0.12 -1.04 13.86
N GLU A 41 -0.29 -0.24 14.83
CA GLU A 41 -0.69 1.14 14.60
C GLU A 41 0.00 2.02 15.63
N GLY A 42 0.29 3.25 15.25
CA GLY A 42 0.92 4.18 16.16
C GLY A 42 1.17 5.52 15.52
N GLU A 43 1.93 6.32 16.24
CA GLU A 43 2.32 7.65 15.79
C GLU A 43 3.84 7.79 15.88
N ARG A 44 4.40 8.49 14.91
CA ARG A 44 5.83 8.84 14.91
C ARG A 44 5.97 10.34 14.70
N ALA A 45 6.86 10.93 15.48
CA ALA A 45 7.13 12.36 15.42
C ALA A 45 8.53 12.59 14.88
N GLY A 46 8.69 13.65 14.09
CA GLY A 46 9.97 14.02 13.54
C GLY A 46 9.83 15.15 12.55
N ILE A 47 10.88 15.41 11.79
CA ILE A 47 10.88 16.40 10.71
C ILE A 47 10.69 15.66 9.39
N LEU A 48 9.69 16.06 8.63
CA LEU A 48 9.42 15.51 7.31
C LEU A 48 10.47 16.04 6.33
N GLN A 49 11.39 15.15 5.91
CA GLN A 49 12.51 15.54 5.06
C GLN A 49 12.25 15.37 3.58
N LYS A 50 11.47 14.34 3.23
CA LYS A 50 11.25 14.02 1.84
C LYS A 50 9.83 13.48 1.68
N PHE A 51 9.19 13.88 0.61
CA PHE A 51 7.92 13.34 0.19
C PHE A 51 7.88 13.38 -1.33
N SER A 52 7.76 12.22 -1.96
CA SER A 52 7.82 12.10 -3.41
C SER A 52 6.90 11.01 -3.91
N ARG A 53 6.62 11.05 -5.19
CA ARG A 53 5.92 10.00 -5.90
C ARG A 53 6.93 9.27 -6.77
N ARG A 54 7.06 7.97 -6.59
CA ARG A 54 8.07 7.18 -7.33
C ARG A 54 7.54 5.83 -7.74
N GLY A 55 8.17 5.24 -8.72
CA GLY A 55 7.86 3.93 -9.27
C GLY A 55 8.02 3.91 -10.79
N TRP A 56 8.25 2.72 -11.33
CA TRP A 56 8.38 2.53 -12.77
C TRP A 56 7.02 2.42 -13.46
N VAL A 57 6.24 1.41 -13.08
CA VAL A 57 4.92 1.14 -13.63
C VAL A 57 3.85 1.64 -12.67
N CYS A 58 3.93 1.20 -11.41
CA CYS A 58 3.07 1.64 -10.34
C CYS A 58 3.77 2.77 -9.58
N LYS A 59 3.19 3.95 -9.57
CA LYS A 59 3.73 5.09 -8.82
C LYS A 59 3.03 5.20 -7.48
N THR A 60 3.83 5.29 -6.42
CA THR A 60 3.34 5.39 -5.05
C THR A 60 3.95 6.61 -4.36
N TYR A 61 3.21 7.17 -3.42
CA TYR A 61 3.73 8.27 -2.60
C TYR A 61 4.56 7.69 -1.47
N GLU A 62 5.81 8.16 -1.38
CA GLU A 62 6.79 7.71 -0.41
C GLU A 62 7.40 8.90 0.29
N GLY A 63 7.65 8.77 1.59
CA GLY A 63 8.25 9.84 2.37
C GLY A 63 9.31 9.36 3.33
N GLU A 64 10.08 10.31 3.84
CA GLU A 64 11.12 10.07 4.83
C GLU A 64 10.96 11.04 6.00
N LEU A 65 10.94 10.48 7.19
CA LEU A 65 10.82 11.21 8.45
C LEU A 65 12.10 11.08 9.25
N ALA A 66 12.72 12.20 9.59
CA ALA A 66 13.88 12.21 10.49
C ALA A 66 13.40 12.26 11.93
N MET A 67 13.59 11.17 12.68
CA MET A 67 13.03 11.03 14.02
C MET A 67 13.95 11.50 15.14
N SER A 68 15.27 11.52 14.92
CA SER A 68 16.23 11.90 15.94
C SER A 68 16.84 13.25 15.58
N ILE A 69 16.69 14.24 16.46
CA ILE A 69 17.23 15.59 16.25
C ILE A 69 18.15 15.91 17.44
N VAL A 70 19.22 15.13 17.58
CA VAL A 70 20.27 15.41 18.55
C VAL A 70 21.46 15.99 17.82
N PRO A 71 21.94 17.21 18.16
CA PRO A 71 23.11 17.78 17.51
C PRO A 71 24.31 16.84 17.60
N GLY A 72 24.99 16.63 16.46
CA GLY A 72 26.15 15.77 16.35
C GLY A 72 25.86 14.28 16.17
N VAL A 73 24.58 13.89 16.13
CA VAL A 73 24.16 12.50 15.89
C VAL A 73 23.40 12.41 14.57
N THR A 74 23.74 11.41 13.76
CA THR A 74 22.99 11.14 12.53
C THR A 74 21.54 10.79 12.84
N PRO A 75 20.56 11.47 12.26
CA PRO A 75 19.15 11.19 12.54
C PRO A 75 18.76 9.81 12.00
N THR A 76 17.85 9.14 12.71
CA THR A 76 17.23 7.93 12.24
C THR A 76 16.16 8.29 11.21
N ILE A 77 16.29 7.76 10.01
CA ILE A 77 15.32 7.98 8.94
C ILE A 77 14.31 6.85 8.93
N TRP A 78 13.05 7.21 8.96
CA TRP A 78 11.95 6.27 8.85
C TRP A 78 11.23 6.47 7.53
N ASP A 79 11.22 5.42 6.71
CA ASP A 79 10.56 5.44 5.42
C ASP A 79 9.12 5.00 5.58
N PHE A 80 8.20 5.69 4.91
CA PHE A 80 6.78 5.36 4.93
C PHE A 80 6.15 5.53 3.56
N SER A 81 5.00 4.89 3.38
CA SER A 81 4.20 4.98 2.16
C SER A 81 2.86 5.65 2.46
N VAL A 82 2.23 6.21 1.44
CA VAL A 82 0.91 6.84 1.56
C VAL A 82 0.00 6.30 0.47
N ARG A 83 -1.14 5.75 0.87
CA ARG A 83 -2.19 5.30 -0.05
C ARG A 83 -3.34 6.29 -0.13
N ASP A 84 -3.57 7.04 0.92
CA ASP A 84 -4.67 8.02 1.00
C ASP A 84 -4.26 9.32 0.32
N GLU A 85 -4.79 9.57 -0.87
CA GLU A 85 -4.49 10.78 -1.62
C GLU A 85 -4.96 12.06 -0.93
N GLY A 86 -5.93 11.96 -0.01
CA GLY A 86 -6.39 13.10 0.78
C GLY A 86 -5.34 13.64 1.73
N VAL A 87 -4.37 12.81 2.12
CA VAL A 87 -3.26 13.20 3.00
C VAL A 87 -2.10 13.83 2.22
N VAL A 88 -2.01 13.58 0.92
CA VAL A 88 -0.90 14.03 0.08
C VAL A 88 -0.68 15.55 0.11
N PRO A 89 -1.71 16.41 -0.08
CA PRO A 89 -1.51 17.86 0.00
C PRO A 89 -1.03 18.32 1.37
N GLN A 90 -1.52 17.68 2.44
CA GLN A 90 -1.14 18.00 3.81
C GLN A 90 0.33 17.66 4.07
N LEU A 91 0.79 16.51 3.58
CA LEU A 91 2.19 16.11 3.68
C LEU A 91 3.10 17.03 2.87
N SER A 92 2.70 17.38 1.67
CA SER A 92 3.47 18.29 0.83
C SER A 92 3.63 19.66 1.49
N ALA A 93 2.58 20.17 2.13
CA ALA A 93 2.60 21.44 2.84
C ALA A 93 3.43 21.37 4.14
N ALA A 94 3.58 20.18 4.71
CA ALA A 94 4.31 19.98 5.96
C ALA A 94 5.80 19.67 5.76
N LEU A 95 6.27 19.66 4.52
CA LEU A 95 7.67 19.34 4.21
C LEU A 95 8.62 20.32 4.91
N GLY A 96 9.61 19.78 5.61
CA GLY A 96 10.56 20.56 6.40
C GLY A 96 10.07 20.95 7.79
N LYS A 97 8.85 20.63 8.13
CA LYS A 97 8.24 20.95 9.44
C LYS A 97 8.28 19.74 10.37
N ARG A 98 8.19 20.05 11.67
CA ARG A 98 8.05 18.99 12.68
C ARG A 98 6.59 18.52 12.68
N VAL A 99 6.41 17.22 12.50
CA VAL A 99 5.10 16.61 12.34
C VAL A 99 4.94 15.37 13.21
N VAL A 100 3.69 15.00 13.49
CA VAL A 100 3.32 13.70 14.03
C VAL A 100 2.53 12.98 12.95
N LEU A 101 2.99 11.79 12.57
CA LEU A 101 2.36 10.97 11.55
C LEU A 101 1.70 9.76 12.21
N HIS A 102 0.41 9.59 11.95
CA HIS A 102 -0.29 8.36 12.32
C HIS A 102 -0.10 7.34 11.21
N TYR A 103 0.33 6.14 11.58
CA TYR A 103 0.61 5.08 10.62
C TYR A 103 -0.04 3.77 11.04
N SER A 104 -0.26 2.92 10.05
CA SER A 104 -0.57 1.51 10.24
C SER A 104 0.43 0.66 9.47
N GLU A 105 0.87 -0.42 10.09
CA GLU A 105 1.78 -1.39 9.48
C GLU A 105 0.98 -2.55 8.91
N HIS A 106 1.13 -2.79 7.61
CA HIS A 106 0.51 -3.91 6.92
C HIS A 106 1.59 -4.83 6.39
N ARG A 107 1.70 -6.01 6.98
CA ARG A 107 2.63 -7.03 6.53
C ARG A 107 1.98 -7.92 5.47
N GLY A 108 2.81 -8.48 4.59
CA GLY A 108 2.35 -9.42 3.58
C GLY A 108 1.71 -8.78 2.36
N ILE A 109 1.95 -7.49 2.12
CA ILE A 109 1.51 -6.84 0.90
C ILE A 109 2.27 -7.46 -0.28
N PRO A 110 1.57 -7.98 -1.30
CA PRO A 110 2.20 -8.82 -2.31
C PRO A 110 3.02 -8.08 -3.35
N THR A 111 2.80 -6.77 -3.54
CA THR A 111 3.49 -5.99 -4.57
C THR A 111 3.84 -4.60 -4.07
N THR A 112 4.85 -3.97 -4.70
CA THR A 112 5.23 -2.58 -4.43
C THR A 112 4.29 -1.57 -5.10
N CYS A 113 3.29 -2.03 -5.85
CA CYS A 113 2.27 -1.15 -6.44
C CYS A 113 1.39 -0.47 -5.40
N PHE A 114 1.33 -1.00 -4.19
CA PHE A 114 0.57 -0.39 -3.09
C PHE A 114 1.43 0.55 -2.25
N GLY A 115 2.72 0.28 -2.17
CA GLY A 115 3.69 1.06 -1.42
C GLY A 115 5.01 0.30 -1.32
N HIS A 116 6.11 1.03 -1.20
CA HIS A 116 7.44 0.43 -1.10
C HIS A 116 7.76 -0.03 0.31
N THR A 117 7.01 0.44 1.31
CA THR A 117 7.19 0.08 2.71
C THR A 117 5.95 -0.61 3.25
N ALA A 118 6.07 -1.23 4.41
CA ALA A 118 4.95 -1.81 5.12
C ALA A 118 4.18 -0.78 5.97
N TYR A 119 4.70 0.44 6.09
CA TYR A 119 4.14 1.50 6.92
C TYR A 119 3.34 2.46 6.05
N PHE A 120 2.06 2.60 6.33
CA PHE A 120 1.15 3.46 5.58
C PHE A 120 0.66 4.59 6.48
N VAL A 121 0.99 5.81 6.11
CA VAL A 121 0.57 7.01 6.83
C VAL A 121 -0.79 7.44 6.34
N ASP A 122 -1.72 7.65 7.26
CA ASP A 122 -3.09 8.05 6.96
C ASP A 122 -3.48 9.42 7.52
N SER A 123 -2.65 10.00 8.39
CA SER A 123 -2.90 11.35 8.87
C SER A 123 -1.59 12.03 9.29
N VAL A 124 -1.59 13.35 9.22
CA VAL A 124 -0.46 14.19 9.61
C VAL A 124 -0.95 15.36 10.46
N SER A 125 -0.22 15.65 11.53
CA SER A 125 -0.43 16.81 12.37
C SER A 125 0.87 17.60 12.44
N VAL A 126 0.82 18.89 12.16
CA VAL A 126 1.98 19.76 12.27
C VAL A 126 2.12 20.22 13.71
N MET A 127 3.27 19.99 14.29
CA MET A 127 3.61 20.49 15.62
C MET A 127 4.07 21.95 15.52
N GLN A 128 3.51 22.76 16.37
CA GLN A 128 3.95 24.15 16.51
C GLN A 128 4.96 24.30 17.63
#